data_7d23030f0950ffcbbf867be4a4ef583d
#
_entry.id   7d23030f0950ffcbbf867be4a4ef583d
#
_cell.length_a   1.000
_cell.length_b   1.000
_cell.length_c   1.000
_cell.angle_alpha   90.00
_cell.angle_beta   90.00
_cell.angle_gamma   90.00
#
_symmetry.space_group_name_H-M   'P 1'
#
loop_
_entity.id
_entity.type
_entity.pdbx_description
1 polymer ?
#
loop_
_entity_poly.entity_id
_entity_poly.type
_entity_poly.pdbx_seq_one_letter_code
_entity_poly.pdbx_strand_id
1 'polypeptide(L)'
;MSGGWSGIPWSWNIITDVRLLWSFEFMRNALEAGTIIGILAGIVGYFVVLRRSAFASHALGHTGFSGAAAAVLVGAQPVYGLLVFTMVTASGMAVLGKRASSRDVTIGTMLAFALALGLLFLSLYNGYAQEAYSILFGEVLGISSSEVALTFWSSLGVLAVLVLFYRPLLFSSLDEDVAEAKGLPLTLLNLAFLLLLAVTISFAVQIIGVLLIFALMVTPAAVAVRLTSRSLSAVVVSVLLAVTGVWAGLFVSLWTNYPPSFFIVGIIFFEYVCVRGIGALRATALLQGIEAPEEEGVRSLRNAALAASVSQVLFVGGAAVLFLSLLSVPLAAWGSSVLSGRELGAFVALGSAAVLGGVSSLLYFSGFRKMATSSREFTTPAFLTLVGLLGIGFTVGGLGLYLAGVDLASSAYGLAPVAELFGAPLLLLGAIFAVVGFAGQAVGGWRMGLRYREGSLRAGAILMILPLVGYGVSFFGYRRALARGTPPGPPVPST
;
A
#
# COMPACT_ATOMS: atom_id res chain seq x y z
N MET A 1 -14.33 19.41 22.36
CA MET A 1 -15.27 19.44 21.23
C MET A 1 -15.31 18.05 20.63
N SER A 2 -16.20 17.18 21.14
CA SER A 2 -16.37 15.78 20.71
C SER A 2 -17.57 15.69 19.75
N GLY A 3 -17.47 16.35 18.62
CA GLY A 3 -18.41 16.19 17.52
C GLY A 3 -17.85 15.15 16.55
N GLY A 4 -18.15 13.88 16.79
CA GLY A 4 -17.70 12.79 15.94
C GLY A 4 -18.23 12.93 14.53
N TRP A 5 -17.38 12.74 13.57
CA TRP A 5 -17.64 12.63 12.13
C TRP A 5 -18.44 11.37 11.75
N SER A 6 -18.97 10.65 12.75
CA SER A 6 -19.75 9.42 12.63
C SER A 6 -21.13 9.55 11.92
N GLY A 7 -21.36 10.65 11.21
CA GLY A 7 -22.65 10.95 10.58
C GLY A 7 -22.70 10.96 9.05
N ILE A 8 -21.59 10.70 8.35
CA ILE A 8 -21.63 10.67 6.89
C ILE A 8 -21.93 9.22 6.43
N PRO A 9 -23.16 8.95 5.95
CA PRO A 9 -23.49 7.59 5.50
C PRO A 9 -22.73 7.29 4.21
N TRP A 10 -22.12 6.13 4.15
CA TRP A 10 -21.59 5.56 2.91
C TRP A 10 -22.72 5.36 1.92
N SER A 11 -22.68 6.07 0.79
CA SER A 11 -23.81 6.07 -0.16
C SER A 11 -23.75 4.94 -1.19
N TRP A 12 -22.66 4.15 -1.24
CA TRP A 12 -22.35 3.15 -2.30
C TRP A 12 -22.34 3.74 -3.72
N ASN A 13 -22.46 5.06 -3.84
CA ASN A 13 -22.38 5.79 -5.08
C ASN A 13 -21.11 6.65 -5.08
N ILE A 14 -20.04 6.14 -5.69
CA ILE A 14 -18.73 6.78 -5.76
C ILE A 14 -18.82 8.24 -6.25
N ILE A 15 -19.73 8.53 -7.19
CA ILE A 15 -19.90 9.89 -7.73
C ILE A 15 -20.46 10.84 -6.65
N THR A 16 -21.42 10.37 -5.86
CA THR A 16 -22.01 11.16 -4.78
C THR A 16 -20.98 11.37 -3.67
N ASP A 17 -20.22 10.32 -3.34
CA ASP A 17 -19.19 10.37 -2.30
C ASP A 17 -18.02 11.28 -2.70
N VAL A 18 -17.59 11.27 -3.96
CA VAL A 18 -16.57 12.20 -4.49
C VAL A 18 -17.10 13.64 -4.51
N ARG A 19 -18.38 13.88 -4.86
CA ARG A 19 -18.97 15.22 -4.76
C ARG A 19 -19.03 15.72 -3.31
N LEU A 20 -19.31 14.84 -2.38
CA LEU A 20 -19.30 15.14 -0.95
C LEU A 20 -17.91 15.53 -0.47
N LEU A 21 -16.85 14.80 -0.85
CA LEU A 21 -15.45 15.15 -0.61
C LEU A 21 -15.14 16.58 -1.07
N TRP A 22 -15.57 16.91 -2.28
CA TRP A 22 -15.31 18.22 -2.91
C TRP A 22 -16.10 19.37 -2.26
N SER A 23 -17.19 19.08 -1.55
CA SER A 23 -18.01 20.09 -0.87
C SER A 23 -17.36 20.63 0.42
N PHE A 24 -16.45 19.87 1.04
CA PHE A 24 -15.73 20.30 2.22
C PHE A 24 -14.44 21.03 1.84
N GLU A 25 -14.28 22.28 2.26
CA GLU A 25 -13.12 23.11 1.91
C GLU A 25 -11.79 22.46 2.35
N PHE A 26 -11.71 21.95 3.57
CA PHE A 26 -10.52 21.28 4.09
C PHE A 26 -10.15 20.04 3.27
N MET A 27 -11.14 19.27 2.79
CA MET A 27 -10.88 18.07 2.00
C MET A 27 -10.46 18.42 0.57
N ARG A 28 -11.05 19.47 0.00
CA ARG A 28 -10.64 20.01 -1.31
C ARG A 28 -9.20 20.48 -1.26
N ASN A 29 -8.83 21.28 -0.23
CA ASN A 29 -7.46 21.75 -0.03
C ASN A 29 -6.48 20.58 0.15
N ALA A 30 -6.88 19.54 0.90
CA ALA A 30 -6.09 18.32 1.09
C ALA A 30 -5.89 17.55 -0.24
N LEU A 31 -6.92 17.42 -1.06
CA LEU A 31 -6.84 16.79 -2.39
C LEU A 31 -5.97 17.59 -3.35
N GLU A 32 -6.12 18.91 -3.39
CA GLU A 32 -5.33 19.81 -4.23
C GLU A 32 -3.85 19.77 -3.83
N ALA A 33 -3.54 20.01 -2.55
CA ALA A 33 -2.17 19.96 -2.04
C ALA A 33 -1.55 18.57 -2.19
N GLY A 34 -2.31 17.52 -1.86
CA GLY A 34 -1.88 16.13 -2.00
C GLY A 34 -1.60 15.75 -3.46
N THR A 35 -2.40 16.25 -4.41
CA THR A 35 -2.15 16.05 -5.86
C THR A 35 -0.87 16.74 -6.30
N ILE A 36 -0.67 18.01 -5.92
CA ILE A 36 0.53 18.79 -6.25
C ILE A 36 1.78 18.08 -5.70
N ILE A 37 1.74 17.68 -4.42
CA ILE A 37 2.85 16.97 -3.78
C ILE A 37 3.04 15.57 -4.37
N GLY A 38 1.97 14.85 -4.70
CA GLY A 38 2.02 13.54 -5.34
C GLY A 38 2.72 13.61 -6.71
N ILE A 39 2.41 14.62 -7.51
CA ILE A 39 3.09 14.88 -8.80
C ILE A 39 4.57 15.19 -8.54
N LEU A 40 4.87 16.13 -7.65
CA LEU A 40 6.24 16.54 -7.33
C LEU A 40 7.05 15.36 -6.78
N ALA A 41 6.50 14.62 -5.81
CA ALA A 41 7.12 13.45 -5.19
C ALA A 41 7.35 12.32 -6.21
N GLY A 42 6.40 12.08 -7.11
CA GLY A 42 6.54 11.08 -8.16
C GLY A 42 7.68 11.39 -9.14
N ILE A 43 7.81 12.67 -9.55
CA ILE A 43 8.87 13.11 -10.48
C ILE A 43 10.23 13.12 -9.79
N VAL A 44 10.36 13.80 -8.64
CA VAL A 44 11.62 13.88 -7.89
C VAL A 44 12.05 12.52 -7.37
N GLY A 45 11.09 11.71 -6.91
CA GLY A 45 11.28 10.35 -6.43
C GLY A 45 11.90 9.42 -7.47
N TYR A 46 11.54 9.56 -8.75
CA TYR A 46 12.21 8.83 -9.83
C TYR A 46 13.72 9.05 -9.80
N PHE A 47 14.17 10.31 -9.67
CA PHE A 47 15.61 10.61 -9.57
C PHE A 47 16.21 10.15 -8.24
N VAL A 48 15.46 10.22 -7.12
CA VAL A 48 15.91 9.69 -5.83
C VAL A 48 16.23 8.20 -5.92
N VAL A 49 15.36 7.43 -6.56
CA VAL A 49 15.57 5.97 -6.75
C VAL A 49 16.71 5.70 -7.73
N LEU A 50 16.73 6.41 -8.86
CA LEU A 50 17.75 6.23 -9.90
C LEU A 50 19.16 6.55 -9.39
N ARG A 51 19.30 7.61 -8.58
CA ARG A 51 20.57 8.03 -7.94
C ARG A 51 20.88 7.31 -6.63
N ARG A 52 20.10 6.33 -6.24
CA ARG A 52 20.24 5.59 -4.96
C ARG A 52 20.29 6.52 -3.76
N SER A 53 19.50 7.60 -3.76
CA SER A 53 19.52 8.65 -2.74
C SER A 53 18.34 8.55 -1.77
N ALA A 54 17.69 7.37 -1.67
CA ALA A 54 16.55 7.16 -0.78
C ALA A 54 16.89 7.43 0.70
N PHE A 55 18.08 7.01 1.15
CA PHE A 55 18.51 7.26 2.52
C PHE A 55 18.78 8.74 2.77
N ALA A 56 19.34 9.46 1.79
CA ALA A 56 19.52 10.92 1.88
C ALA A 56 18.17 11.65 1.96
N SER A 57 17.17 11.24 1.17
CA SER A 57 15.83 11.85 1.25
C SER A 57 15.16 11.65 2.62
N HIS A 58 15.30 10.45 3.19
CA HIS A 58 14.82 10.16 4.55
C HIS A 58 15.50 11.04 5.61
N ALA A 59 16.83 11.12 5.54
CA ALA A 59 17.62 11.92 6.47
C ALA A 59 17.25 13.42 6.36
N LEU A 60 17.07 13.96 5.16
CA LEU A 60 16.65 15.35 4.96
C LEU A 60 15.27 15.63 5.58
N GLY A 61 14.32 14.71 5.49
CA GLY A 61 13.03 14.86 6.17
C GLY A 61 13.17 15.06 7.68
N HIS A 62 13.95 14.19 8.32
CA HIS A 62 14.18 14.29 9.76
C HIS A 62 15.04 15.47 10.18
N THR A 63 16.03 15.90 9.39
CA THR A 63 16.80 17.11 9.68
C THR A 63 15.93 18.35 9.54
N GLY A 64 14.96 18.34 8.62
CA GLY A 64 13.94 19.37 8.51
C GLY A 64 13.12 19.54 9.80
N PHE A 65 12.73 18.44 10.43
CA PHE A 65 12.05 18.50 11.74
C PHE A 65 12.86 19.27 12.78
N SER A 66 14.15 19.03 12.85
CA SER A 66 15.04 19.74 13.78
C SER A 66 15.09 21.25 13.49
N GLY A 67 15.10 21.60 12.21
CA GLY A 67 15.02 22.99 11.77
C GLY A 67 13.71 23.66 12.11
N ALA A 68 12.58 22.95 11.93
CA ALA A 68 11.28 23.46 12.32
C ALA A 68 11.20 23.69 13.84
N ALA A 69 11.70 22.75 14.64
CA ALA A 69 11.77 22.91 16.09
C ALA A 69 12.63 24.13 16.51
N ALA A 70 13.75 24.37 15.81
CA ALA A 70 14.58 25.58 16.03
C ALA A 70 13.82 26.86 15.68
N ALA A 71 13.08 26.88 14.57
CA ALA A 71 12.30 28.06 14.17
C ALA A 71 11.21 28.39 15.17
N VAL A 72 10.46 27.37 15.63
CA VAL A 72 9.41 27.53 16.65
C VAL A 72 10.01 28.06 17.96
N LEU A 73 11.18 27.58 18.37
CA LEU A 73 11.87 28.07 19.59
C LEU A 73 12.17 29.57 19.54
N VAL A 74 12.49 30.11 18.36
CA VAL A 74 12.79 31.56 18.20
C VAL A 74 11.56 32.36 17.75
N GLY A 75 10.37 31.77 17.71
CA GLY A 75 9.13 32.44 17.29
C GLY A 75 9.02 32.68 15.78
N ALA A 76 9.81 31.99 14.96
CA ALA A 76 9.77 32.07 13.50
C ALA A 76 8.84 30.99 12.91
N GLN A 77 8.40 31.19 11.66
CA GLN A 77 7.59 30.18 10.97
C GLN A 77 8.42 28.90 10.74
N PRO A 78 7.84 27.70 10.99
CA PRO A 78 8.54 26.42 10.86
C PRO A 78 9.19 26.19 9.49
N VAL A 79 8.58 26.67 8.41
CA VAL A 79 9.08 26.51 7.04
C VAL A 79 10.49 27.08 6.82
N TYR A 80 10.83 28.19 7.48
CA TYR A 80 12.17 28.79 7.34
C TYR A 80 13.23 27.89 7.99
N GLY A 81 12.93 27.32 9.16
CA GLY A 81 13.82 26.36 9.80
C GLY A 81 13.97 25.07 9.00
N LEU A 82 12.85 24.53 8.47
CA LEU A 82 12.86 23.41 7.55
C LEU A 82 13.84 23.65 6.39
N LEU A 83 13.68 24.77 5.67
CA LEU A 83 14.53 25.12 4.53
C LEU A 83 16.00 25.25 4.92
N VAL A 84 16.32 26.03 5.96
CA VAL A 84 17.70 26.28 6.37
C VAL A 84 18.39 24.99 6.76
N PHE A 85 17.78 24.19 7.64
CA PHE A 85 18.41 22.96 8.14
C PHE A 85 18.55 21.89 7.04
N THR A 86 17.54 21.71 6.19
CA THR A 86 17.63 20.74 5.09
C THR A 86 18.67 21.17 4.05
N MET A 87 18.76 22.47 3.71
CA MET A 87 19.77 22.97 2.76
C MET A 87 21.20 22.88 3.32
N VAL A 88 21.41 23.20 4.60
CA VAL A 88 22.70 23.03 5.27
C VAL A 88 23.09 21.55 5.29
N THR A 89 22.15 20.67 5.67
CA THR A 89 22.39 19.22 5.69
C THR A 89 22.66 18.66 4.29
N ALA A 90 21.89 19.08 3.29
CA ALA A 90 22.10 18.69 1.89
C ALA A 90 23.47 19.10 1.38
N SER A 91 23.90 20.33 1.69
CA SER A 91 25.24 20.85 1.35
C SER A 91 26.33 20.04 2.05
N GLY A 92 26.16 19.75 3.34
CA GLY A 92 27.06 18.90 4.10
C GLY A 92 27.17 17.48 3.52
N MET A 93 26.04 16.87 3.17
CA MET A 93 26.01 15.54 2.50
C MET A 93 26.73 15.58 1.15
N ALA A 94 26.59 16.65 0.36
CA ALA A 94 27.28 16.79 -0.93
C ALA A 94 28.79 16.92 -0.77
N VAL A 95 29.25 17.67 0.24
CA VAL A 95 30.68 17.94 0.46
C VAL A 95 31.38 16.77 1.15
N LEU A 96 30.78 16.20 2.20
CA LEU A 96 31.38 15.14 3.00
C LEU A 96 31.18 13.74 2.42
N GLY A 97 30.09 13.52 1.70
CA GLY A 97 29.72 12.23 1.10
C GLY A 97 30.31 11.95 -0.30
N LYS A 98 31.49 12.51 -0.61
CA LYS A 98 32.13 12.38 -1.95
C LYS A 98 32.52 10.94 -2.32
N ARG A 99 32.81 10.08 -1.35
CA ARG A 99 33.19 8.67 -1.56
C ARG A 99 31.96 7.79 -1.36
N ALA A 100 31.63 6.94 -2.32
CA ALA A 100 30.49 6.02 -2.24
C ALA A 100 30.49 5.15 -0.97
N SER A 101 31.67 4.67 -0.55
CA SER A 101 31.84 3.82 0.65
C SER A 101 31.57 4.51 1.98
N SER A 102 31.64 5.86 2.04
CA SER A 102 31.39 6.64 3.27
C SER A 102 30.08 7.43 3.23
N ARG A 103 29.35 7.38 2.12
CA ARG A 103 28.17 8.22 1.89
C ARG A 103 27.06 7.95 2.92
N ASP A 104 26.74 6.69 3.15
CA ASP A 104 25.65 6.32 4.07
C ASP A 104 26.04 6.58 5.53
N VAL A 105 27.32 6.39 5.89
CA VAL A 105 27.83 6.72 7.22
C VAL A 105 27.75 8.23 7.48
N THR A 106 28.13 9.05 6.49
CA THR A 106 28.05 10.51 6.58
C THR A 106 26.60 10.95 6.75
N ILE A 107 25.67 10.42 5.94
CA ILE A 107 24.26 10.74 6.03
C ILE A 107 23.70 10.34 7.40
N GLY A 108 24.02 9.13 7.88
CA GLY A 108 23.54 8.63 9.17
C GLY A 108 24.07 9.45 10.36
N THR A 109 25.35 9.86 10.36
CA THR A 109 25.92 10.70 11.41
C THR A 109 25.32 12.09 11.41
N MET A 110 25.09 12.70 10.25
CA MET A 110 24.42 14.01 10.14
C MET A 110 22.96 13.93 10.61
N LEU A 111 22.26 12.85 10.26
CA LEU A 111 20.90 12.59 10.73
C LEU A 111 20.85 12.47 12.26
N ALA A 112 21.73 11.66 12.85
CA ALA A 112 21.77 11.47 14.30
C ALA A 112 22.06 12.77 15.05
N PHE A 113 23.02 13.58 14.56
CA PHE A 113 23.33 14.89 15.12
C PHE A 113 22.16 15.87 15.00
N ALA A 114 21.53 15.93 13.82
CA ALA A 114 20.39 16.81 13.61
C ALA A 114 19.19 16.42 14.51
N LEU A 115 18.89 15.13 14.65
CA LEU A 115 17.84 14.67 15.57
C LEU A 115 18.14 15.02 17.03
N ALA A 116 19.40 14.90 17.47
CA ALA A 116 19.79 15.32 18.80
C ALA A 116 19.57 16.83 19.03
N LEU A 117 19.89 17.67 18.02
CA LEU A 117 19.59 19.10 18.05
C LEU A 117 18.08 19.36 18.07
N GLY A 118 17.30 18.62 17.30
CA GLY A 118 15.85 18.78 17.30
C GLY A 118 15.22 18.46 18.66
N LEU A 119 15.67 17.40 19.31
CA LEU A 119 15.27 17.06 20.68
C LEU A 119 15.69 18.15 21.69
N LEU A 120 16.89 18.71 21.53
CA LEU A 120 17.36 19.82 22.37
C LEU A 120 16.45 21.04 22.20
N PHE A 121 16.15 21.47 20.96
CA PHE A 121 15.28 22.62 20.71
C PHE A 121 13.89 22.39 21.26
N LEU A 122 13.35 21.18 21.09
CA LEU A 122 12.05 20.82 21.61
C LEU A 122 12.02 20.84 23.16
N SER A 123 13.08 20.40 23.81
CA SER A 123 13.20 20.43 25.28
C SER A 123 13.30 21.83 25.85
N LEU A 124 13.80 22.78 25.08
CA LEU A 124 13.90 24.22 25.45
C LEU A 124 12.58 24.99 25.16
N TYR A 125 11.68 24.39 24.38
CA TYR A 125 10.41 25.01 24.03
C TYR A 125 9.37 24.76 25.14
N ASN A 126 8.83 25.83 25.71
CA ASN A 126 7.84 25.76 26.80
C ASN A 126 6.37 25.71 26.30
N GLY A 127 6.15 25.55 24.99
CA GLY A 127 4.83 25.49 24.38
C GLY A 127 4.25 24.06 24.33
N TYR A 128 3.06 23.95 23.72
CA TYR A 128 2.39 22.65 23.58
C TYR A 128 3.15 21.74 22.62
N ALA A 129 3.33 20.47 23.02
CA ALA A 129 3.94 19.43 22.18
C ALA A 129 3.17 19.16 20.86
N GLN A 130 1.98 19.70 20.71
CA GLN A 130 1.11 19.52 19.55
C GLN A 130 1.72 20.04 18.25
N GLU A 131 2.48 21.16 18.30
CA GLU A 131 3.19 21.69 17.13
C GLU A 131 4.28 20.74 16.63
N ALA A 132 4.96 20.04 17.54
CA ALA A 132 5.94 19.02 17.16
C ALA A 132 5.29 17.80 16.52
N TYR A 133 4.13 17.40 16.97
CA TYR A 133 3.36 16.31 16.36
C TYR A 133 2.86 16.67 14.96
N SER A 134 2.41 17.89 14.73
CA SER A 134 1.93 18.34 13.42
C SER A 134 3.05 18.32 12.37
N ILE A 135 4.27 18.66 12.74
CA ILE A 135 5.43 18.61 11.82
C ILE A 135 5.81 17.16 11.48
N LEU A 136 5.75 16.24 12.44
CA LEU A 136 6.10 14.82 12.21
C LEU A 136 5.07 14.08 11.36
N PHE A 137 3.79 14.28 11.66
CA PHE A 137 2.69 13.53 11.05
C PHE A 137 1.99 14.31 9.92
N GLY A 138 2.24 15.62 9.83
CA GLY A 138 1.55 16.53 8.91
C GLY A 138 0.13 16.87 9.38
N GLU A 139 -0.39 17.97 8.88
CA GLU A 139 -1.78 18.38 9.08
C GLU A 139 -2.55 18.31 7.75
N VAL A 140 -2.57 17.13 7.13
CA VAL A 140 -3.15 16.94 5.79
C VAL A 140 -4.59 17.47 5.67
N LEU A 141 -5.37 17.43 6.75
CA LEU A 141 -6.75 17.95 6.79
C LEU A 141 -6.86 19.40 7.29
N GLY A 142 -5.75 20.00 7.78
CA GLY A 142 -5.72 21.38 8.28
C GLY A 142 -5.22 22.41 7.26
N ILE A 143 -4.99 22.03 6.02
CA ILE A 143 -4.34 22.87 5.00
C ILE A 143 -5.25 24.03 4.58
N SER A 144 -4.75 25.24 4.68
CA SER A 144 -5.41 26.46 4.20
C SER A 144 -5.22 26.64 2.69
N SER A 145 -6.12 27.40 2.05
CA SER A 145 -6.00 27.73 0.62
C SER A 145 -4.72 28.50 0.28
N SER A 146 -4.18 29.30 1.23
CA SER A 146 -2.90 29.98 1.05
C SER A 146 -1.70 29.02 1.04
N GLU A 147 -1.75 27.95 1.82
CA GLU A 147 -0.71 26.91 1.83
C GLU A 147 -0.78 26.07 0.57
N VAL A 148 -1.98 25.80 0.02
CA VAL A 148 -2.13 25.16 -1.30
C VAL A 148 -1.47 26.01 -2.38
N ALA A 149 -1.71 27.32 -2.41
CA ALA A 149 -1.09 28.23 -3.37
C ALA A 149 0.44 28.29 -3.22
N LEU A 150 0.96 28.35 -1.98
CA LEU A 150 2.40 28.31 -1.71
C LEU A 150 3.02 27.00 -2.22
N THR A 151 2.36 25.88 -1.96
CA THR A 151 2.79 24.55 -2.44
C THR A 151 2.81 24.48 -3.96
N PHE A 152 1.81 25.03 -4.61
CA PHE A 152 1.75 25.07 -6.07
C PHE A 152 2.93 25.84 -6.66
N TRP A 153 3.18 27.07 -6.20
CA TRP A 153 4.26 27.91 -6.72
C TRP A 153 5.64 27.36 -6.40
N SER A 154 5.84 26.83 -5.19
CA SER A 154 7.10 26.20 -4.81
C SER A 154 7.37 24.93 -5.63
N SER A 155 6.34 24.08 -5.83
CA SER A 155 6.44 22.89 -6.66
C SER A 155 6.74 23.22 -8.12
N LEU A 156 6.10 24.25 -8.66
CA LEU A 156 6.37 24.73 -10.01
C LEU A 156 7.82 25.21 -10.16
N GLY A 157 8.35 25.94 -9.15
CA GLY A 157 9.74 26.36 -9.12
C GLY A 157 10.71 25.18 -9.11
N VAL A 158 10.48 24.18 -8.25
CA VAL A 158 11.28 22.96 -8.19
C VAL A 158 11.24 22.20 -9.52
N LEU A 159 10.05 22.03 -10.11
CA LEU A 159 9.91 21.36 -11.39
C LEU A 159 10.59 22.10 -12.53
N ALA A 160 10.53 23.44 -12.55
CA ALA A 160 11.24 24.26 -13.54
C ALA A 160 12.76 24.05 -13.47
N VAL A 161 13.32 24.05 -12.25
CA VAL A 161 14.75 23.74 -12.04
C VAL A 161 15.06 22.30 -12.45
N LEU A 162 14.22 21.33 -12.10
CA LEU A 162 14.42 19.93 -12.48
C LEU A 162 14.40 19.75 -13.99
N VAL A 163 13.48 20.41 -14.72
CA VAL A 163 13.40 20.35 -16.18
C VAL A 163 14.67 20.92 -16.82
N LEU A 164 15.18 22.04 -16.28
CA LEU A 164 16.43 22.64 -16.74
C LEU A 164 17.61 21.68 -16.61
N PHE A 165 17.70 20.96 -15.50
CA PHE A 165 18.77 19.99 -15.21
C PHE A 165 18.42 18.55 -15.62
N TYR A 166 17.26 18.30 -16.22
CA TYR A 166 16.77 16.94 -16.51
C TYR A 166 17.78 16.09 -17.26
N ARG A 167 18.31 16.59 -18.40
CA ARG A 167 19.24 15.85 -19.24
C ARG A 167 20.56 15.51 -18.52
N PRO A 168 21.28 16.50 -17.93
CA PRO A 168 22.54 16.21 -17.22
C PRO A 168 22.32 15.33 -15.99
N LEU A 169 21.19 15.50 -15.24
CA LEU A 169 20.85 14.65 -14.12
C LEU A 169 20.55 13.22 -14.55
N LEU A 170 19.76 13.03 -15.60
CA LEU A 170 19.43 11.69 -16.11
C LEU A 170 20.70 10.98 -16.60
N PHE A 171 21.53 11.67 -17.35
CA PHE A 171 22.77 11.08 -17.91
C PHE A 171 23.76 10.69 -16.80
N SER A 172 24.01 11.59 -15.84
CA SER A 172 24.89 11.30 -14.69
C SER A 172 24.31 10.24 -13.74
N SER A 173 23.00 9.99 -13.76
CA SER A 173 22.35 8.99 -12.93
C SER A 173 22.40 7.59 -13.54
N LEU A 174 22.56 7.48 -14.85
CA LEU A 174 22.65 6.20 -15.57
C LEU A 174 24.09 5.67 -15.56
N ASP A 175 25.07 6.55 -15.80
CA ASP A 175 26.49 6.19 -15.87
C ASP A 175 27.34 7.38 -15.43
N GLU A 176 27.83 7.34 -14.19
CA GLU A 176 28.68 8.40 -13.60
C GLU A 176 30.04 8.50 -14.32
N ASP A 177 30.66 7.36 -14.66
CA ASP A 177 32.00 7.33 -15.25
C ASP A 177 32.00 7.95 -16.66
N VAL A 178 30.99 7.59 -17.47
CA VAL A 178 30.82 8.18 -18.81
C VAL A 178 30.43 9.65 -18.73
N ALA A 179 29.65 10.05 -17.76
CA ALA A 179 29.28 11.46 -17.57
C ALA A 179 30.52 12.31 -17.18
N GLU A 180 31.39 11.79 -16.31
CA GLU A 180 32.66 12.45 -15.94
C GLU A 180 33.61 12.54 -17.14
N ALA A 181 33.75 11.46 -17.90
CA ALA A 181 34.57 11.44 -19.09
C ALA A 181 34.12 12.46 -20.17
N LYS A 182 32.83 12.81 -20.20
CA LYS A 182 32.27 13.87 -21.05
C LYS A 182 32.35 15.28 -20.43
N GLY A 183 33.01 15.42 -19.30
CA GLY A 183 33.28 16.74 -18.67
C GLY A 183 32.11 17.28 -17.87
N LEU A 184 31.11 16.48 -17.49
CA LEU A 184 30.03 16.95 -16.62
C LEU A 184 30.55 17.13 -15.19
N PRO A 185 30.25 18.27 -14.53
CA PRO A 185 30.68 18.54 -13.17
C PRO A 185 29.83 17.76 -12.17
N LEU A 186 30.13 16.47 -11.94
CA LEU A 186 29.35 15.56 -11.11
C LEU A 186 29.11 16.08 -9.67
N THR A 187 30.14 16.71 -9.06
CA THR A 187 30.02 17.29 -7.72
C THR A 187 28.96 18.39 -7.68
N LEU A 188 28.96 19.27 -8.68
CA LEU A 188 27.97 20.35 -8.77
C LEU A 188 26.56 19.80 -9.04
N LEU A 189 26.44 18.81 -9.93
CA LEU A 189 25.15 18.15 -10.21
C LEU A 189 24.59 17.42 -8.97
N ASN A 190 25.48 16.78 -8.19
CA ASN A 190 25.07 16.13 -6.95
C ASN A 190 24.62 17.15 -5.90
N LEU A 191 25.36 18.25 -5.73
CA LEU A 191 24.96 19.34 -4.85
C LEU A 191 23.63 19.96 -5.29
N ALA A 192 23.48 20.27 -6.57
CA ALA A 192 22.24 20.83 -7.12
C ALA A 192 21.05 19.91 -6.91
N PHE A 193 21.23 18.58 -7.11
CA PHE A 193 20.18 17.60 -6.87
C PHE A 193 19.82 17.51 -5.38
N LEU A 194 20.78 17.46 -4.47
CA LEU A 194 20.52 17.39 -3.04
C LEU A 194 19.87 18.67 -2.50
N LEU A 195 20.23 19.83 -3.02
CA LEU A 195 19.56 21.11 -2.68
C LEU A 195 18.12 21.14 -3.22
N LEU A 196 17.90 20.70 -4.46
CA LEU A 196 16.56 20.55 -5.02
C LEU A 196 15.70 19.59 -4.20
N LEU A 197 16.28 18.48 -3.77
CA LEU A 197 15.65 17.49 -2.90
C LEU A 197 15.32 18.10 -1.52
N ALA A 198 16.24 18.89 -0.95
CA ALA A 198 16.03 19.58 0.33
C ALA A 198 14.85 20.56 0.26
N VAL A 199 14.78 21.37 -0.80
CA VAL A 199 13.66 22.30 -1.03
C VAL A 199 12.34 21.53 -1.20
N THR A 200 12.35 20.47 -2.01
CA THR A 200 11.18 19.60 -2.23
C THR A 200 10.64 19.07 -0.90
N ILE A 201 11.53 18.49 -0.10
CA ILE A 201 11.17 17.88 1.18
C ILE A 201 10.66 18.95 2.16
N SER A 202 11.29 20.12 2.21
CA SER A 202 10.89 21.18 3.14
C SER A 202 9.46 21.66 2.92
N PHE A 203 9.03 21.85 1.68
CA PHE A 203 7.65 22.23 1.39
C PHE A 203 6.68 21.06 1.57
N ALA A 204 7.07 19.86 1.19
CA ALA A 204 6.20 18.71 1.33
C ALA A 204 6.00 18.29 2.79
N VAL A 205 7.05 18.36 3.63
CA VAL A 205 6.98 18.05 5.07
C VAL A 205 5.98 18.94 5.80
N GLN A 206 5.92 20.21 5.47
CA GLN A 206 4.99 21.15 6.10
C GLN A 206 3.53 20.68 5.97
N ILE A 207 3.19 20.03 4.86
CA ILE A 207 1.82 19.65 4.52
C ILE A 207 1.52 18.22 4.91
N ILE A 208 2.37 17.27 4.49
CA ILE A 208 2.10 15.84 4.64
C ILE A 208 2.93 15.16 5.73
N GLY A 209 3.85 15.90 6.35
CA GLY A 209 4.72 15.40 7.40
C GLY A 209 5.92 14.58 6.92
N VAL A 210 6.89 14.43 7.84
CA VAL A 210 8.17 13.75 7.56
C VAL A 210 7.99 12.29 7.17
N LEU A 211 7.10 11.57 7.85
CA LEU A 211 6.92 10.14 7.64
C LEU A 211 6.27 9.81 6.30
N LEU A 212 5.28 10.61 5.90
CA LEU A 212 4.52 10.36 4.67
C LEU A 212 5.31 10.73 3.43
N ILE A 213 6.09 11.83 3.44
CA ILE A 213 6.83 12.27 2.25
C ILE A 213 7.84 11.24 1.77
N PHE A 214 8.54 10.55 2.70
CA PHE A 214 9.48 9.51 2.33
C PHE A 214 8.79 8.36 1.59
N ALA A 215 7.68 7.85 2.13
CA ALA A 215 6.92 6.79 1.52
C ALA A 215 6.39 7.20 0.14
N LEU A 216 5.83 8.41 0.02
CA LEU A 216 5.25 8.95 -1.21
C LEU A 216 6.30 9.20 -2.30
N MET A 217 7.52 9.59 -1.93
CA MET A 217 8.59 9.87 -2.89
C MET A 217 9.30 8.60 -3.37
N VAL A 218 9.63 7.69 -2.45
CA VAL A 218 10.49 6.54 -2.77
C VAL A 218 9.70 5.35 -3.31
N THR A 219 8.56 5.04 -2.70
CA THR A 219 7.86 3.78 -2.99
C THR A 219 7.22 3.75 -4.37
N PRO A 220 6.43 4.75 -4.84
CA PRO A 220 5.88 4.78 -6.18
C PRO A 220 6.96 4.76 -7.27
N ALA A 221 8.05 5.50 -7.04
CA ALA A 221 9.19 5.52 -7.96
C ALA A 221 9.90 4.15 -8.04
N ALA A 222 10.11 3.48 -6.91
CA ALA A 222 10.69 2.14 -6.87
C ALA A 222 9.81 1.09 -7.56
N VAL A 223 8.49 1.24 -7.50
CA VAL A 223 7.52 0.44 -8.27
C VAL A 223 7.63 0.74 -9.75
N ALA A 224 7.62 2.02 -10.13
CA ALA A 224 7.65 2.46 -11.51
C ALA A 224 8.89 1.98 -12.28
N VAL A 225 10.09 2.09 -11.69
CA VAL A 225 11.35 1.61 -12.26
C VAL A 225 11.36 0.09 -12.47
N ARG A 226 10.56 -0.67 -11.71
CA ARG A 226 10.40 -2.12 -11.92
C ARG A 226 9.41 -2.48 -13.02
N LEU A 227 8.41 -1.62 -13.24
CA LEU A 227 7.37 -1.86 -14.23
C LEU A 227 7.79 -1.49 -15.65
N THR A 228 8.70 -0.51 -15.80
CA THR A 228 9.13 -0.02 -17.13
C THR A 228 10.59 0.37 -17.14
N SER A 229 11.25 0.09 -18.27
CA SER A 229 12.65 0.47 -18.53
C SER A 229 12.80 1.85 -19.19
N ARG A 230 11.69 2.47 -19.62
CA ARG A 230 11.72 3.80 -20.27
C ARG A 230 11.59 4.90 -19.22
N SER A 231 12.56 5.81 -19.14
CA SER A 231 12.62 6.88 -18.13
C SER A 231 11.32 7.71 -18.03
N LEU A 232 10.81 8.18 -19.17
CA LEU A 232 9.59 8.99 -19.16
C LEU A 232 8.37 8.19 -18.69
N SER A 233 8.23 6.95 -19.12
CA SER A 233 7.15 6.07 -18.67
C SER A 233 7.26 5.77 -17.18
N ALA A 234 8.48 5.61 -16.65
CA ALA A 234 8.70 5.41 -15.21
C ALA A 234 8.28 6.65 -14.41
N VAL A 235 8.60 7.84 -14.86
CA VAL A 235 8.14 9.09 -14.24
C VAL A 235 6.62 9.16 -14.22
N VAL A 236 5.96 8.92 -15.36
CA VAL A 236 4.49 8.96 -15.45
C VAL A 236 3.84 7.93 -14.51
N VAL A 237 4.33 6.68 -14.52
CA VAL A 237 3.82 5.63 -13.62
C VAL A 237 4.05 5.99 -12.15
N SER A 238 5.22 6.55 -11.81
CA SER A 238 5.51 7.01 -10.44
C SER A 238 4.53 8.08 -9.98
N VAL A 239 4.25 9.07 -10.83
CA VAL A 239 3.27 10.13 -10.55
C VAL A 239 1.87 9.56 -10.38
N LEU A 240 1.44 8.69 -11.29
CA LEU A 240 0.10 8.08 -11.21
C LEU A 240 -0.07 7.28 -9.90
N LEU A 241 0.91 6.46 -9.53
CA LEU A 241 0.86 5.70 -8.27
C LEU A 241 0.86 6.62 -7.04
N ALA A 242 1.69 7.67 -7.04
CA ALA A 242 1.73 8.62 -5.94
C ALA A 242 0.39 9.36 -5.77
N VAL A 243 -0.18 9.86 -6.86
CA VAL A 243 -1.47 10.59 -6.84
C VAL A 243 -2.63 9.66 -6.48
N THR A 244 -2.68 8.46 -7.07
CA THR A 244 -3.74 7.48 -6.73
C THR A 244 -3.65 7.02 -5.28
N GLY A 245 -2.44 6.82 -4.73
CA GLY A 245 -2.23 6.50 -3.32
C GLY A 245 -2.75 7.60 -2.38
N VAL A 246 -2.46 8.88 -2.71
CA VAL A 246 -2.98 10.03 -1.96
C VAL A 246 -4.51 10.11 -2.02
N TRP A 247 -5.09 10.05 -3.23
CA TRP A 247 -6.53 10.16 -3.39
C TRP A 247 -7.28 9.01 -2.72
N ALA A 248 -6.82 7.77 -2.90
CA ALA A 248 -7.42 6.61 -2.27
C ALA A 248 -7.29 6.67 -0.75
N GLY A 249 -6.15 7.10 -0.22
CA GLY A 249 -5.94 7.25 1.22
C GLY A 249 -6.82 8.33 1.85
N LEU A 250 -6.96 9.50 1.20
CA LEU A 250 -7.86 10.56 1.63
C LEU A 250 -9.33 10.12 1.54
N PHE A 251 -9.70 9.43 0.47
CA PHE A 251 -11.03 8.88 0.30
C PHE A 251 -11.39 7.93 1.44
N VAL A 252 -10.53 6.96 1.77
CA VAL A 252 -10.78 6.01 2.86
C VAL A 252 -10.82 6.72 4.22
N SER A 253 -10.00 7.74 4.44
CA SER A 253 -9.95 8.48 5.71
C SER A 253 -11.24 9.24 6.03
N LEU A 254 -12.03 9.60 5.01
CA LEU A 254 -13.29 10.35 5.20
C LEU A 254 -14.29 9.60 6.11
N TRP A 255 -14.35 8.28 5.98
CA TRP A 255 -15.28 7.44 6.77
C TRP A 255 -14.65 6.86 8.02
N THR A 256 -13.42 7.25 8.34
CA THR A 256 -12.70 6.77 9.51
C THR A 256 -12.24 7.95 10.36
N ASN A 257 -12.14 7.75 11.67
CA ASN A 257 -11.56 8.75 12.58
C ASN A 257 -10.03 8.64 12.67
N TYR A 258 -9.40 8.01 11.67
CA TYR A 258 -7.96 7.74 11.68
C TYR A 258 -7.20 8.70 10.77
N PRO A 259 -5.90 8.96 11.06
CA PRO A 259 -5.08 9.86 10.28
C PRO A 259 -4.99 9.43 8.79
N PRO A 260 -5.21 10.35 7.84
CA PRO A 260 -5.08 10.06 6.40
C PRO A 260 -3.73 9.47 6.01
N SER A 261 -2.66 9.89 6.68
CA SER A 261 -1.29 9.44 6.45
C SER A 261 -1.14 7.93 6.57
N PHE A 262 -1.86 7.30 7.50
CA PHE A 262 -1.85 5.85 7.66
C PHE A 262 -2.37 5.13 6.40
N PHE A 263 -3.51 5.58 5.87
CA PHE A 263 -4.11 4.96 4.68
C PHE A 263 -3.27 5.20 3.43
N ILE A 264 -2.74 6.42 3.25
CA ILE A 264 -1.88 6.75 2.11
C ILE A 264 -0.64 5.86 2.11
N VAL A 265 0.09 5.77 3.24
CA VAL A 265 1.28 4.92 3.36
C VAL A 265 0.93 3.44 3.17
N GLY A 266 -0.19 2.98 3.76
CA GLY A 266 -0.66 1.61 3.63
C GLY A 266 -0.95 1.21 2.18
N ILE A 267 -1.64 2.07 1.41
CA ILE A 267 -1.96 1.83 0.00
C ILE A 267 -0.67 1.80 -0.84
N ILE A 268 0.21 2.78 -0.69
CA ILE A 268 1.48 2.85 -1.42
C ILE A 268 2.39 1.66 -1.08
N PHE A 269 2.43 1.25 0.18
CA PHE A 269 3.16 0.06 0.60
C PHE A 269 2.57 -1.21 -0.04
N PHE A 270 1.25 -1.30 -0.10
CA PHE A 270 0.57 -2.42 -0.76
C PHE A 270 0.90 -2.48 -2.26
N GLU A 271 0.86 -1.35 -2.97
CA GLU A 271 1.30 -1.27 -4.38
C GLU A 271 2.72 -1.82 -4.56
N TYR A 272 3.65 -1.45 -3.67
CA TYR A 272 5.03 -1.94 -3.70
C TYR A 272 5.12 -3.46 -3.48
N VAL A 273 4.42 -3.99 -2.48
CA VAL A 273 4.40 -5.43 -2.18
C VAL A 273 3.81 -6.21 -3.36
N CYS A 274 2.73 -5.70 -3.97
CA CYS A 274 2.11 -6.30 -5.14
C CYS A 274 3.10 -6.44 -6.30
N VAL A 275 3.76 -5.36 -6.68
CA VAL A 275 4.70 -5.37 -7.82
C VAL A 275 5.95 -6.20 -7.50
N ARG A 276 6.47 -6.09 -6.29
CA ARG A 276 7.63 -6.89 -5.87
C ARG A 276 7.32 -8.38 -5.81
N GLY A 277 6.14 -8.74 -5.30
CA GLY A 277 5.69 -10.12 -5.21
C GLY A 277 5.49 -10.75 -6.59
N ILE A 278 4.84 -10.04 -7.52
CA ILE A 278 4.71 -10.49 -8.92
C ILE A 278 6.10 -10.70 -9.55
N GLY A 279 7.04 -9.76 -9.31
CA GLY A 279 8.42 -9.87 -9.80
C GLY A 279 9.16 -11.07 -9.23
N ALA A 280 9.03 -11.33 -7.93
CA ALA A 280 9.65 -12.47 -7.27
C ALA A 280 9.10 -13.81 -7.80
N LEU A 281 7.77 -13.92 -7.97
CA LEU A 281 7.16 -15.11 -8.56
C LEU A 281 7.61 -15.35 -10.01
N ARG A 282 7.76 -14.28 -10.80
CA ARG A 282 8.32 -14.38 -12.15
C ARG A 282 9.77 -14.86 -12.15
N ALA A 283 10.60 -14.33 -11.24
CA ALA A 283 12.00 -14.75 -11.12
C ALA A 283 12.13 -16.22 -10.68
N THR A 284 11.31 -16.65 -9.70
CA THR A 284 11.29 -18.04 -9.25
C THR A 284 10.86 -18.99 -10.37
N ALA A 285 9.86 -18.61 -11.18
CA ALA A 285 9.44 -19.40 -12.34
C ALA A 285 10.52 -19.52 -13.42
N LEU A 286 11.45 -18.54 -13.50
CA LEU A 286 12.58 -18.58 -14.43
C LEU A 286 13.74 -19.44 -13.94
N LEU A 287 13.96 -19.50 -12.61
CA LEU A 287 15.08 -20.25 -12.01
C LEU A 287 14.77 -21.73 -11.76
N GLN A 288 13.49 -22.09 -11.63
CA GLN A 288 13.05 -23.46 -11.47
C GLN A 288 12.77 -24.11 -12.85
N GLY A 289 13.82 -24.38 -13.63
CA GLY A 289 13.78 -25.28 -14.80
C GLY A 289 13.49 -26.74 -14.44
N ILE A 290 12.92 -26.99 -13.26
CA ILE A 290 12.40 -28.28 -12.85
C ILE A 290 10.93 -28.28 -13.27
N GLU A 291 10.60 -29.06 -14.26
CA GLU A 291 9.24 -29.40 -14.66
C GLU A 291 8.49 -29.97 -13.43
N ALA A 292 7.88 -29.10 -12.61
CA ALA A 292 6.83 -29.56 -11.73
C ALA A 292 5.70 -30.04 -12.63
N PRO A 293 5.24 -31.30 -12.56
CA PRO A 293 4.30 -31.81 -13.52
C PRO A 293 3.04 -30.95 -13.49
N GLU A 294 2.68 -30.41 -14.62
CA GLU A 294 1.51 -29.54 -14.83
C GLU A 294 0.24 -30.23 -14.25
N GLU A 295 0.19 -31.54 -14.32
CA GLU A 295 -0.82 -32.39 -13.73
C GLU A 295 -0.98 -32.18 -12.21
N GLU A 296 0.12 -32.05 -11.45
CA GLU A 296 0.06 -31.78 -10.00
C GLU A 296 -0.53 -30.40 -9.70
N GLY A 297 -0.22 -29.42 -10.54
CA GLY A 297 -0.81 -28.08 -10.47
C GLY A 297 -2.32 -28.13 -10.64
N VAL A 298 -2.80 -28.79 -11.68
CA VAL A 298 -4.24 -28.96 -11.95
C VAL A 298 -4.93 -29.78 -10.85
N ARG A 299 -4.28 -30.79 -10.31
CA ARG A 299 -4.80 -31.60 -9.18
C ARG A 299 -4.94 -30.75 -7.92
N SER A 300 -3.98 -29.88 -7.62
CA SER A 300 -4.05 -28.93 -6.52
C SER A 300 -5.22 -27.96 -6.70
N LEU A 301 -5.40 -27.38 -7.90
CA LEU A 301 -6.51 -26.47 -8.22
C LEU A 301 -7.88 -27.15 -8.11
N ARG A 302 -8.00 -28.41 -8.52
CA ARG A 302 -9.23 -29.20 -8.32
C ARG A 302 -9.57 -29.34 -6.83
N ASN A 303 -8.58 -29.73 -6.01
CA ASN A 303 -8.77 -29.91 -4.58
C ASN A 303 -9.10 -28.59 -3.89
N ALA A 304 -8.48 -27.49 -4.36
CA ALA A 304 -8.81 -26.13 -3.92
C ALA A 304 -10.27 -25.77 -4.18
N ALA A 305 -10.77 -26.03 -5.40
CA ALA A 305 -12.16 -25.75 -5.76
C ALA A 305 -13.15 -26.57 -4.91
N LEU A 306 -12.82 -27.82 -4.59
CA LEU A 306 -13.62 -28.64 -3.68
C LEU A 306 -13.66 -28.05 -2.27
N ALA A 307 -12.49 -27.74 -1.69
CA ALA A 307 -12.40 -27.16 -0.36
C ALA A 307 -13.13 -25.81 -0.27
N ALA A 308 -13.03 -24.97 -1.32
CA ALA A 308 -13.78 -23.73 -1.42
C ALA A 308 -15.30 -23.95 -1.46
N SER A 309 -15.77 -24.92 -2.22
CA SER A 309 -17.20 -25.24 -2.29
C SER A 309 -17.75 -25.67 -0.92
N VAL A 310 -17.04 -26.54 -0.22
CA VAL A 310 -17.42 -26.98 1.14
C VAL A 310 -17.40 -25.81 2.13
N SER A 311 -16.35 -24.98 2.07
CA SER A 311 -16.23 -23.75 2.89
C SER A 311 -17.44 -22.84 2.71
N GLN A 312 -17.88 -22.59 1.46
CA GLN A 312 -19.02 -21.72 1.17
C GLN A 312 -20.35 -22.32 1.67
N VAL A 313 -20.55 -23.63 1.59
CA VAL A 313 -21.74 -24.28 2.16
C VAL A 313 -21.80 -24.08 3.67
N LEU A 314 -20.68 -24.29 4.37
CA LEU A 314 -20.59 -24.10 5.82
C LEU A 314 -20.80 -22.63 6.21
N PHE A 315 -20.24 -21.70 5.44
CA PHE A 315 -20.40 -20.27 5.67
C PHE A 315 -21.85 -19.83 5.53
N VAL A 316 -22.51 -20.18 4.42
CA VAL A 316 -23.92 -19.81 4.17
C VAL A 316 -24.84 -20.47 5.21
N GLY A 317 -24.60 -21.73 5.53
CA GLY A 317 -25.38 -22.43 6.57
C GLY A 317 -25.21 -21.82 7.95
N GLY A 318 -23.98 -21.55 8.38
CA GLY A 318 -23.67 -20.93 9.65
C GLY A 318 -24.24 -19.51 9.75
N ALA A 319 -24.08 -18.70 8.71
CA ALA A 319 -24.62 -17.34 8.66
C ALA A 319 -26.15 -17.33 8.69
N ALA A 320 -26.82 -18.25 7.99
CA ALA A 320 -28.28 -18.35 8.00
C ALA A 320 -28.80 -18.74 9.40
N VAL A 321 -28.15 -19.67 10.09
CA VAL A 321 -28.54 -20.06 11.46
C VAL A 321 -28.36 -18.89 12.42
N LEU A 322 -27.22 -18.15 12.34
CA LEU A 322 -27.01 -16.95 13.17
C LEU A 322 -28.06 -15.88 12.89
N PHE A 323 -28.36 -15.60 11.63
CA PHE A 323 -29.35 -14.60 11.23
C PHE A 323 -30.76 -14.95 11.78
N LEU A 324 -31.17 -16.22 11.66
CA LEU A 324 -32.43 -16.69 12.20
C LEU A 324 -32.48 -16.66 13.72
N SER A 325 -31.36 -16.96 14.40
CA SER A 325 -31.24 -16.85 15.85
C SER A 325 -31.37 -15.38 16.31
N LEU A 326 -30.72 -14.45 15.63
CA LEU A 326 -30.81 -13.02 15.92
C LEU A 326 -32.24 -12.46 15.74
N LEU A 327 -32.97 -12.93 14.73
CA LEU A 327 -34.38 -12.55 14.51
C LEU A 327 -35.34 -13.11 15.59
N SER A 328 -34.97 -14.19 16.26
CA SER A 328 -35.80 -14.85 17.27
C SER A 328 -35.63 -14.29 18.70
N VAL A 329 -34.62 -13.45 18.95
CA VAL A 329 -34.33 -12.88 20.27
C VAL A 329 -34.94 -11.48 20.36
N PRO A 330 -35.83 -11.21 21.38
CA PRO A 330 -36.34 -9.88 21.63
C PRO A 330 -35.17 -8.90 21.93
N LEU A 331 -35.25 -7.66 21.40
CA LEU A 331 -34.23 -6.62 21.60
C LEU A 331 -33.83 -6.39 23.07
N ALA A 332 -34.77 -6.61 24.01
CA ALA A 332 -34.56 -6.45 25.46
C ALA A 332 -33.66 -7.54 26.10
N ALA A 333 -33.43 -8.65 25.41
CA ALA A 333 -32.64 -9.77 25.93
C ALA A 333 -31.17 -9.77 25.38
N TRP A 334 -30.81 -8.79 24.57
CA TRP A 334 -29.45 -8.63 24.07
C TRP A 334 -28.51 -8.20 25.21
N GLY A 335 -27.66 -9.10 25.66
CA GLY A 335 -26.63 -8.83 26.67
C GLY A 335 -26.64 -9.79 27.87
N SER A 336 -27.63 -10.67 28.02
CA SER A 336 -27.74 -11.58 29.19
C SER A 336 -27.85 -13.07 28.83
N SER A 337 -27.81 -13.47 27.56
CA SER A 337 -28.04 -14.86 27.19
C SER A 337 -26.73 -15.65 27.00
N VAL A 338 -26.60 -16.72 27.76
CA VAL A 338 -25.67 -17.81 27.45
C VAL A 338 -25.98 -18.30 26.03
N LEU A 339 -24.97 -18.37 25.15
CA LEU A 339 -25.08 -18.88 23.78
C LEU A 339 -25.91 -20.17 23.73
N SER A 340 -27.00 -20.18 22.98
CA SER A 340 -27.78 -21.37 22.74
C SER A 340 -26.96 -22.38 21.93
N GLY A 341 -27.30 -23.67 22.07
CA GLY A 341 -26.60 -24.70 21.30
C GLY A 341 -26.64 -24.51 19.76
N ARG A 342 -27.66 -23.77 19.26
CA ARG A 342 -27.78 -23.40 17.84
C ARG A 342 -26.75 -22.35 17.44
N GLU A 343 -26.52 -21.34 18.25
CA GLU A 343 -25.53 -20.29 18.03
C GLU A 343 -24.12 -20.84 18.12
N LEU A 344 -23.85 -21.72 19.08
CA LEU A 344 -22.57 -22.45 19.16
C LEU A 344 -22.32 -23.25 17.88
N GLY A 345 -23.32 -23.98 17.40
CA GLY A 345 -23.23 -24.72 16.13
C GLY A 345 -22.94 -23.84 14.92
N ALA A 346 -23.55 -22.64 14.88
CA ALA A 346 -23.29 -21.65 13.83
C ALA A 346 -21.88 -21.07 13.89
N PHE A 347 -21.35 -20.76 15.07
CA PHE A 347 -19.96 -20.32 15.25
C PHE A 347 -18.96 -21.41 14.86
N VAL A 348 -19.22 -22.66 15.20
CA VAL A 348 -18.39 -23.80 14.79
C VAL A 348 -18.41 -23.94 13.26
N ALA A 349 -19.57 -23.80 12.61
CA ALA A 349 -19.68 -23.83 11.16
C ALA A 349 -18.92 -22.68 10.49
N LEU A 350 -19.01 -21.47 10.99
CA LEU A 350 -18.28 -20.30 10.49
C LEU A 350 -16.77 -20.44 10.69
N GLY A 351 -16.32 -20.92 11.84
CA GLY A 351 -14.92 -21.20 12.12
C GLY A 351 -14.36 -22.29 11.18
N SER A 352 -15.11 -23.36 10.97
CA SER A 352 -14.75 -24.42 10.02
C SER A 352 -14.70 -23.90 8.58
N ALA A 353 -15.63 -23.02 8.19
CA ALA A 353 -15.63 -22.38 6.89
C ALA A 353 -14.37 -21.52 6.70
N ALA A 354 -13.96 -20.73 7.71
CA ALA A 354 -12.76 -19.92 7.65
C ALA A 354 -11.49 -20.75 7.48
N VAL A 355 -11.36 -21.87 8.21
CA VAL A 355 -10.23 -22.80 8.10
C VAL A 355 -10.18 -23.44 6.70
N LEU A 356 -11.31 -23.95 6.21
CA LEU A 356 -11.39 -24.54 4.87
C LEU A 356 -11.14 -23.53 3.75
N GLY A 357 -11.59 -22.28 3.93
CA GLY A 357 -11.30 -21.17 3.02
C GLY A 357 -9.82 -20.86 2.96
N GLY A 358 -9.12 -20.89 4.10
CA GLY A 358 -7.67 -20.77 4.20
C GLY A 358 -6.94 -21.90 3.48
N VAL A 359 -7.33 -23.14 3.73
CA VAL A 359 -6.79 -24.33 3.05
C VAL A 359 -7.03 -24.26 1.53
N SER A 360 -8.22 -23.87 1.11
CA SER A 360 -8.55 -23.67 -0.30
C SER A 360 -7.63 -22.64 -0.96
N SER A 361 -7.43 -21.48 -0.31
CA SER A 361 -6.57 -20.42 -0.82
C SER A 361 -5.11 -20.86 -0.93
N LEU A 362 -4.61 -21.64 0.03
CA LEU A 362 -3.27 -22.25 -0.03
C LEU A 362 -3.15 -23.22 -1.20
N LEU A 363 -4.17 -24.05 -1.43
CA LEU A 363 -4.19 -25.00 -2.54
C LEU A 363 -4.27 -24.29 -3.90
N TYR A 364 -5.06 -23.21 -4.02
CA TYR A 364 -5.08 -22.37 -5.22
C TYR A 364 -3.71 -21.72 -5.47
N PHE A 365 -3.11 -21.14 -4.44
CA PHE A 365 -1.76 -20.58 -4.55
C PHE A 365 -0.74 -21.64 -5.00
N SER A 366 -0.72 -22.81 -4.34
CA SER A 366 0.17 -23.91 -4.69
C SER A 366 -0.05 -24.38 -6.13
N GLY A 367 -1.31 -24.54 -6.55
CA GLY A 367 -1.67 -24.95 -7.90
C GLY A 367 -1.23 -23.96 -8.95
N PHE A 368 -1.56 -22.69 -8.80
CA PHE A 368 -1.14 -21.64 -9.74
C PHE A 368 0.38 -21.44 -9.73
N ARG A 369 1.06 -21.59 -8.59
CA ARG A 369 2.52 -21.54 -8.51
C ARG A 369 3.15 -22.69 -9.33
N LYS A 370 2.65 -23.91 -9.21
CA LYS A 370 3.10 -25.06 -10.01
C LYS A 370 2.83 -24.83 -11.51
N MET A 371 1.67 -24.28 -11.87
CA MET A 371 1.36 -23.93 -13.25
C MET A 371 2.25 -22.78 -13.78
N ALA A 372 2.64 -21.84 -12.91
CA ALA A 372 3.52 -20.73 -13.27
C ALA A 372 4.94 -21.17 -13.66
N THR A 373 5.39 -22.36 -13.22
CA THR A 373 6.67 -22.94 -13.66
C THR A 373 6.62 -23.41 -15.12
N SER A 374 5.47 -23.88 -15.58
CA SER A 374 5.26 -24.32 -16.96
C SER A 374 4.80 -23.19 -17.89
N SER A 375 4.10 -22.17 -17.35
CA SER A 375 3.60 -21.04 -18.14
C SER A 375 3.52 -19.75 -17.33
N ARG A 376 4.18 -18.69 -17.83
CA ARG A 376 4.25 -17.37 -17.17
C ARG A 376 2.88 -16.71 -16.96
N GLU A 377 1.85 -17.11 -17.70
CA GLU A 377 0.50 -16.56 -17.57
C GLU A 377 -0.12 -16.82 -16.18
N PHE A 378 0.34 -17.86 -15.45
CA PHE A 378 -0.17 -18.21 -14.12
C PHE A 378 0.56 -17.50 -12.97
N THR A 379 1.59 -16.72 -13.23
CA THR A 379 2.32 -15.96 -12.19
C THR A 379 1.42 -14.95 -11.49
N THR A 380 0.62 -14.20 -12.26
CA THR A 380 -0.31 -13.20 -11.70
C THR A 380 -1.41 -13.83 -10.86
N PRO A 381 -2.14 -14.87 -11.32
CA PRO A 381 -3.09 -15.59 -10.49
C PRO A 381 -2.49 -16.16 -9.20
N ALA A 382 -1.30 -16.73 -9.24
CA ALA A 382 -0.62 -17.23 -8.05
C ALA A 382 -0.36 -16.13 -7.03
N PHE A 383 0.17 -14.98 -7.49
CA PHE A 383 0.43 -13.86 -6.61
C PHE A 383 -0.84 -13.26 -6.00
N LEU A 384 -1.86 -13.01 -6.80
CA LEU A 384 -3.13 -12.47 -6.31
C LEU A 384 -3.79 -13.41 -5.28
N THR A 385 -3.69 -14.71 -5.47
CA THR A 385 -4.20 -15.70 -4.50
C THR A 385 -3.39 -15.69 -3.19
N LEU A 386 -2.08 -15.47 -3.25
CA LEU A 386 -1.23 -15.29 -2.06
C LEU A 386 -1.64 -14.05 -1.27
N VAL A 387 -1.92 -12.95 -1.95
CA VAL A 387 -2.44 -11.72 -1.32
C VAL A 387 -3.77 -11.99 -0.61
N GLY A 388 -4.67 -12.74 -1.25
CA GLY A 388 -5.92 -13.15 -0.61
C GLY A 388 -5.74 -13.99 0.65
N LEU A 389 -4.72 -14.85 0.68
CA LEU A 389 -4.37 -15.63 1.88
C LEU A 389 -3.94 -14.73 3.05
N LEU A 390 -3.15 -13.70 2.79
CA LEU A 390 -2.82 -12.67 3.80
C LEU A 390 -4.08 -11.95 4.28
N GLY A 391 -5.04 -11.71 3.39
CA GLY A 391 -6.34 -11.13 3.73
C GLY A 391 -7.12 -11.93 4.75
N ILE A 392 -7.10 -13.25 4.66
CA ILE A 392 -7.73 -14.14 5.66
C ILE A 392 -7.07 -13.94 7.03
N GLY A 393 -5.74 -13.86 7.09
CA GLY A 393 -5.00 -13.61 8.33
C GLY A 393 -5.39 -12.27 8.97
N PHE A 394 -5.47 -11.19 8.19
CA PHE A 394 -5.91 -9.88 8.67
C PHE A 394 -7.38 -9.87 9.11
N THR A 395 -8.26 -10.57 8.40
CA THR A 395 -9.68 -10.67 8.79
C THR A 395 -9.83 -11.40 10.13
N VAL A 396 -9.15 -12.55 10.30
CA VAL A 396 -9.19 -13.32 11.54
C VAL A 396 -8.57 -12.54 12.70
N GLY A 397 -7.41 -11.92 12.49
CA GLY A 397 -6.74 -11.08 13.48
C GLY A 397 -7.56 -9.85 13.85
N GLY A 398 -8.13 -9.16 12.87
CA GLY A 398 -8.99 -8.00 13.06
C GLY A 398 -10.28 -8.34 13.81
N LEU A 399 -10.92 -9.45 13.47
CA LEU A 399 -12.11 -9.95 14.19
C LEU A 399 -11.78 -10.34 15.63
N GLY A 400 -10.65 -11.03 15.84
CA GLY A 400 -10.18 -11.40 17.19
C GLY A 400 -9.94 -10.16 18.07
N LEU A 401 -9.29 -9.14 17.55
CA LEU A 401 -9.06 -7.88 18.25
C LEU A 401 -10.37 -7.11 18.50
N TYR A 402 -11.27 -7.07 17.52
CA TYR A 402 -12.57 -6.43 17.67
C TYR A 402 -13.42 -7.09 18.77
N LEU A 403 -13.50 -8.42 18.76
CA LEU A 403 -14.25 -9.18 19.79
C LEU A 403 -13.60 -9.04 21.18
N ALA A 404 -12.25 -9.07 21.25
CA ALA A 404 -11.55 -8.81 22.50
C ALA A 404 -11.82 -7.38 23.03
N GLY A 405 -11.97 -6.40 22.13
CA GLY A 405 -12.34 -5.02 22.50
C GLY A 405 -13.73 -4.92 23.09
N VAL A 406 -14.70 -5.64 22.55
CA VAL A 406 -16.06 -5.70 23.07
C VAL A 406 -16.09 -6.33 24.47
N ASP A 407 -15.34 -7.40 24.70
CA ASP A 407 -15.23 -8.04 26.03
C ASP A 407 -14.51 -7.15 27.04
N LEU A 408 -13.44 -6.46 26.64
CA LEU A 408 -12.68 -5.55 27.49
C LEU A 408 -13.41 -4.23 27.80
N ALA A 409 -14.38 -3.84 26.98
CA ALA A 409 -15.25 -2.69 27.25
C ALA A 409 -16.12 -2.89 28.51
N SER A 410 -16.40 -4.15 28.84
CA SER A 410 -17.09 -4.54 30.08
C SER A 410 -16.15 -4.57 31.30
N SER A 411 -14.84 -4.52 31.11
CA SER A 411 -13.84 -4.54 32.19
C SER A 411 -13.24 -3.14 32.41
N ALA A 412 -12.91 -2.81 33.66
CA ALA A 412 -12.46 -1.49 34.12
C ALA A 412 -11.06 -1.02 33.53
N TYR A 413 -10.49 -1.73 32.57
CA TYR A 413 -9.11 -1.49 32.12
C TYR A 413 -8.92 -0.54 30.94
N GLY A 414 -9.96 0.06 30.38
CA GLY A 414 -9.84 1.12 29.36
C GLY A 414 -9.14 0.74 28.04
N LEU A 415 -8.97 -0.56 27.74
CA LEU A 415 -8.31 -1.06 26.53
C LEU A 415 -9.26 -1.21 25.32
N ALA A 416 -10.56 -1.01 25.52
CA ALA A 416 -11.56 -1.07 24.45
C ALA A 416 -11.22 -0.17 23.25
N PRO A 417 -10.77 1.10 23.45
CA PRO A 417 -10.43 1.97 22.32
C PRO A 417 -9.26 1.43 21.47
N VAL A 418 -8.32 0.72 22.09
CA VAL A 418 -7.15 0.15 21.38
C VAL A 418 -7.58 -1.03 20.50
N ALA A 419 -8.47 -1.87 21.00
CA ALA A 419 -8.95 -3.04 20.25
C ALA A 419 -9.86 -2.63 19.08
N GLU A 420 -10.70 -1.61 19.24
CA GLU A 420 -11.47 -1.01 18.14
C GLU A 420 -10.55 -0.30 17.15
N LEU A 421 -9.53 0.42 17.63
CA LEU A 421 -8.58 1.15 16.82
C LEU A 421 -7.85 0.26 15.81
N PHE A 422 -7.49 -0.95 16.20
CA PHE A 422 -6.75 -1.90 15.33
C PHE A 422 -7.66 -2.94 14.68
N GLY A 423 -8.75 -3.33 15.31
CA GLY A 423 -9.65 -4.37 14.82
C GLY A 423 -10.36 -3.99 13.52
N ALA A 424 -11.01 -2.83 13.49
CA ALA A 424 -11.75 -2.38 12.30
C ALA A 424 -10.86 -2.13 11.06
N PRO A 425 -9.70 -1.44 11.16
CA PRO A 425 -8.79 -1.31 10.02
C PRO A 425 -8.23 -2.63 9.51
N LEU A 426 -7.92 -3.58 10.41
CA LEU A 426 -7.46 -4.90 9.99
C LEU A 426 -8.56 -5.69 9.29
N LEU A 427 -9.81 -5.59 9.73
CA LEU A 427 -10.95 -6.19 9.04
C LEU A 427 -11.12 -5.61 7.63
N LEU A 428 -11.05 -4.29 7.49
CA LEU A 428 -11.17 -3.62 6.20
C LEU A 428 -10.03 -4.04 5.25
N LEU A 429 -8.79 -4.04 5.75
CA LEU A 429 -7.62 -4.47 5.00
C LEU A 429 -7.75 -5.94 4.59
N GLY A 430 -8.21 -6.78 5.50
CA GLY A 430 -8.49 -8.18 5.25
C GLY A 430 -9.53 -8.40 4.16
N ALA A 431 -10.61 -7.62 4.17
CA ALA A 431 -11.65 -7.67 3.15
C ALA A 431 -11.11 -7.26 1.76
N ILE A 432 -10.33 -6.19 1.67
CA ILE A 432 -9.70 -5.76 0.41
C ILE A 432 -8.79 -6.86 -0.14
N PHE A 433 -7.93 -7.44 0.70
CA PHE A 433 -7.02 -8.51 0.29
C PHE A 433 -7.77 -9.78 -0.12
N ALA A 434 -8.87 -10.10 0.55
CA ALA A 434 -9.72 -11.23 0.18
C ALA A 434 -10.32 -11.05 -1.23
N VAL A 435 -10.81 -9.85 -1.56
CA VAL A 435 -11.31 -9.52 -2.91
C VAL A 435 -10.23 -9.66 -3.96
N VAL A 436 -9.00 -9.21 -3.68
CA VAL A 436 -7.85 -9.36 -4.58
C VAL A 436 -7.51 -10.84 -4.81
N GLY A 437 -7.52 -11.65 -3.74
CA GLY A 437 -7.29 -13.09 -3.84
C GLY A 437 -8.35 -13.81 -4.66
N PHE A 438 -9.59 -13.41 -4.48
CA PHE A 438 -10.72 -13.93 -5.24
C PHE A 438 -10.62 -13.61 -6.74
N ALA A 439 -10.24 -12.36 -7.07
CA ALA A 439 -9.95 -11.99 -8.45
C ALA A 439 -8.82 -12.84 -9.05
N GLY A 440 -7.78 -13.17 -8.26
CA GLY A 440 -6.70 -14.08 -8.68
C GLY A 440 -7.19 -15.46 -9.06
N GLN A 441 -8.11 -16.02 -8.26
CA GLN A 441 -8.70 -17.33 -8.53
C GLN A 441 -9.58 -17.31 -9.80
N ALA A 442 -10.38 -16.26 -9.99
CA ALA A 442 -11.21 -16.09 -11.19
C ALA A 442 -10.37 -15.96 -12.47
N VAL A 443 -9.36 -15.09 -12.44
CA VAL A 443 -8.43 -14.90 -13.58
C VAL A 443 -7.67 -16.19 -13.88
N GLY A 444 -7.21 -16.90 -12.84
CA GLY A 444 -6.52 -18.17 -12.99
C GLY A 444 -7.43 -19.25 -13.61
N GLY A 445 -8.66 -19.38 -13.12
CA GLY A 445 -9.66 -20.31 -13.67
C GLY A 445 -10.01 -20.02 -15.13
N TRP A 446 -10.14 -18.73 -15.49
CA TRP A 446 -10.35 -18.31 -16.87
C TRP A 446 -9.20 -18.71 -17.79
N ARG A 447 -7.94 -18.42 -17.39
CA ARG A 447 -6.71 -18.78 -18.14
C ARG A 447 -6.57 -20.28 -18.30
N MET A 448 -6.88 -21.06 -17.25
CA MET A 448 -6.94 -22.52 -17.31
C MET A 448 -7.98 -22.98 -18.34
N GLY A 449 -9.16 -22.37 -18.34
CA GLY A 449 -10.22 -22.68 -19.29
C GLY A 449 -9.83 -22.40 -20.76
N LEU A 450 -9.00 -21.39 -21.00
CA LEU A 450 -8.43 -21.13 -22.32
C LEU A 450 -7.38 -22.16 -22.69
N ARG A 451 -6.43 -22.46 -21.78
CA ARG A 451 -5.32 -23.38 -22.02
C ARG A 451 -5.79 -24.83 -22.29
N TYR A 452 -6.71 -25.31 -21.48
CA TYR A 452 -7.26 -26.69 -21.63
C TYR A 452 -8.49 -26.76 -22.56
N ARG A 453 -8.88 -25.65 -23.18
CA ARG A 453 -10.10 -25.53 -24.00
C ARG A 453 -11.36 -26.03 -23.27
N GLU A 454 -11.42 -25.82 -21.95
CA GLU A 454 -12.53 -26.25 -21.10
C GLU A 454 -13.51 -25.10 -20.82
N GLY A 455 -14.70 -25.17 -21.42
CA GLY A 455 -15.76 -24.17 -21.24
C GLY A 455 -16.27 -24.09 -19.80
N SER A 456 -16.29 -25.20 -19.05
CA SER A 456 -16.72 -25.22 -17.64
C SER A 456 -15.78 -24.45 -16.71
N LEU A 457 -14.46 -24.40 -16.99
CA LEU A 457 -13.53 -23.55 -16.20
C LEU A 457 -13.78 -22.07 -16.46
N ARG A 458 -14.06 -21.69 -17.71
CA ARG A 458 -14.41 -20.28 -18.04
C ARG A 458 -15.75 -19.88 -17.44
N ALA A 459 -16.75 -20.76 -17.54
CA ALA A 459 -18.04 -20.55 -16.90
C ALA A 459 -17.92 -20.45 -15.37
N GLY A 460 -17.15 -21.35 -14.74
CA GLY A 460 -16.88 -21.30 -13.31
C GLY A 460 -16.18 -20.02 -12.86
N ALA A 461 -15.23 -19.52 -13.64
CA ALA A 461 -14.54 -18.26 -13.35
C ALA A 461 -15.49 -17.05 -13.39
N ILE A 462 -16.44 -16.99 -14.34
CA ILE A 462 -17.48 -15.95 -14.39
C ILE A 462 -18.46 -16.11 -13.23
N LEU A 463 -18.89 -17.35 -12.97
CA LEU A 463 -19.86 -17.67 -11.91
C LEU A 463 -19.26 -17.55 -10.51
N MET A 464 -17.98 -17.24 -10.35
CA MET A 464 -17.38 -16.90 -9.06
C MET A 464 -18.01 -15.68 -8.40
N ILE A 465 -18.77 -14.85 -9.12
CA ILE A 465 -19.64 -13.81 -8.53
C ILE A 465 -20.66 -14.45 -7.56
N LEU A 466 -21.07 -15.69 -7.83
CA LEU A 466 -21.82 -16.56 -6.92
C LEU A 466 -20.88 -17.68 -6.43
N PRO A 467 -20.10 -17.46 -5.34
CA PRO A 467 -18.93 -18.31 -5.03
C PRO A 467 -19.25 -19.80 -4.95
N LEU A 468 -20.37 -20.16 -4.33
CA LEU A 468 -20.79 -21.56 -4.22
C LEU A 468 -20.94 -22.25 -5.58
N VAL A 469 -21.57 -21.58 -6.54
CA VAL A 469 -21.80 -22.12 -7.89
C VAL A 469 -20.49 -22.09 -8.68
N GLY A 470 -19.74 -21.02 -8.63
CA GLY A 470 -18.48 -20.84 -9.35
C GLY A 470 -17.43 -21.88 -8.99
N TYR A 471 -17.23 -22.15 -7.71
CA TYR A 471 -16.29 -23.17 -7.25
C TYR A 471 -16.76 -24.59 -7.63
N GLY A 472 -18.04 -24.88 -7.49
CA GLY A 472 -18.61 -26.18 -7.90
C GLY A 472 -18.40 -26.46 -9.39
N VAL A 473 -18.71 -25.49 -10.26
CA VAL A 473 -18.49 -25.62 -11.71
C VAL A 473 -17.01 -25.75 -12.04
N SER A 474 -16.14 -24.97 -11.37
CA SER A 474 -14.68 -25.03 -11.55
C SER A 474 -14.12 -26.40 -11.15
N PHE A 475 -14.61 -27.02 -10.07
CA PHE A 475 -14.20 -28.36 -9.65
C PHE A 475 -14.40 -29.38 -10.78
N PHE A 476 -15.58 -29.42 -11.39
CA PHE A 476 -15.84 -30.32 -12.51
C PHE A 476 -14.97 -29.98 -13.73
N GLY A 477 -14.69 -28.70 -13.96
CA GLY A 477 -13.80 -28.25 -15.02
C GLY A 477 -12.37 -28.76 -14.84
N TYR A 478 -11.81 -28.63 -13.62
CA TYR A 478 -10.47 -29.17 -13.30
C TYR A 478 -10.42 -30.70 -13.41
N ARG A 479 -11.48 -31.40 -12.99
CA ARG A 479 -11.58 -32.85 -13.15
C ARG A 479 -11.52 -33.27 -14.63
N ARG A 480 -12.22 -32.53 -15.52
CA ARG A 480 -12.19 -32.79 -16.97
C ARG A 480 -10.83 -32.44 -17.59
N ALA A 481 -10.18 -31.33 -17.15
CA ALA A 481 -8.86 -30.98 -17.60
C ALA A 481 -7.83 -32.07 -17.27
N LEU A 482 -7.88 -32.63 -16.06
CA LEU A 482 -7.04 -33.76 -15.67
C LEU A 482 -7.28 -35.01 -16.52
N ALA A 483 -8.52 -35.30 -16.91
CA ALA A 483 -8.86 -36.47 -17.72
C ALA A 483 -8.36 -36.35 -19.17
N ARG A 484 -8.11 -35.15 -19.67
CA ARG A 484 -7.60 -34.92 -21.03
C ARG A 484 -6.07 -34.97 -21.14
N GLY A 485 -5.37 -34.95 -20.02
CA GLY A 485 -3.90 -34.85 -19.97
C GLY A 485 -3.37 -33.49 -20.29
N THR A 486 -2.05 -33.33 -20.34
CA THR A 486 -1.38 -32.06 -20.66
C THR A 486 -1.69 -31.59 -22.08
N PRO A 487 -2.06 -30.33 -22.30
CA PRO A 487 -2.27 -29.80 -23.64
C PRO A 487 -0.94 -29.83 -24.44
N PRO A 488 -0.98 -30.01 -25.77
CA PRO A 488 0.21 -29.88 -26.57
C PRO A 488 0.85 -28.49 -26.34
N GLY A 489 2.16 -28.46 -26.16
CA GLY A 489 2.91 -27.22 -25.98
C GLY A 489 2.61 -26.23 -27.10
N PRO A 490 2.86 -24.91 -26.90
CA PRO A 490 2.73 -23.94 -27.97
C PRO A 490 3.58 -24.40 -29.17
N PRO A 491 3.11 -24.18 -30.41
CA PRO A 491 3.89 -24.55 -31.59
C PRO A 491 5.25 -23.87 -31.51
N VAL A 492 6.32 -24.69 -31.63
CA VAL A 492 7.69 -24.18 -31.72
C VAL A 492 7.70 -23.26 -32.95
N PRO A 493 8.12 -21.98 -32.80
CA PRO A 493 8.23 -21.12 -33.97
C PRO A 493 9.19 -21.80 -34.92
N SER A 494 8.72 -22.11 -36.11
CA SER A 494 9.57 -22.56 -37.19
C SER A 494 10.67 -21.52 -37.45
N THR A 495 11.88 -21.92 -37.20
CA THR A 495 13.13 -21.15 -37.47
C THR A 495 13.14 -20.54 -38.82
#